data_dfb51cb28578568b4777a02ba027d94e
#
_entry.id   dfb51cb28578568b4777a02ba027d94e
#
_cell.length_a   1.000
_cell.length_b   1.000
_cell.length_c   1.000
_cell.angle_alpha   90.00
_cell.angle_beta   90.00
_cell.angle_gamma   90.00
#
_symmetry.space_group_name_H-M   'P 1'
#
loop_
_entity.id
_entity.type
_entity.pdbx_description
1 polymer ?
#
loop_
_entity_poly.entity_id
_entity_poly.type
_entity_poly.pdbx_seq_one_letter_code
_entity_poly.pdbx_strand_id
1 'polypeptide(L)'
;MAFVHLQTHSEYSILRASCRAKALLNKAIEMGQSAVALTDHGNMFGMLEFYMEAKSLNKSRKAEGLEPINPIIGCHIFVDHPAADRKEETTYQRLTLLAETDKGYSNLLRIVSHCYIDEINWKEIPGVPLEILASHSEGLIALAGDFFSRFGSDVVSGKEKLAKEYLDSLRKIFDSEHLFLTLSNQGVPEQRQIGRAHV
;
A
#
# COMPACT_ATOMS: atom_id res chain seq x y z
N MET A 1 -11.39 3.70 -20.00
CA MET A 1 -11.05 3.94 -18.58
C MET A 1 -9.56 4.23 -18.52
N ALA A 2 -9.13 5.35 -17.97
CA ALA A 2 -7.71 5.62 -17.79
C ALA A 2 -7.19 4.76 -16.63
N PHE A 3 -5.99 4.18 -16.77
CA PHE A 3 -5.33 3.43 -15.72
C PHE A 3 -4.86 4.40 -14.61
N VAL A 4 -4.93 3.97 -13.34
CA VAL A 4 -4.45 4.73 -12.19
C VAL A 4 -3.45 3.88 -11.41
N HIS A 5 -2.26 4.40 -11.16
CA HIS A 5 -1.28 3.74 -10.30
C HIS A 5 -1.66 3.91 -8.83
N LEU A 6 -1.97 2.78 -8.16
CA LEU A 6 -2.36 2.74 -6.75
C LEU A 6 -1.21 2.35 -5.80
N GLN A 7 -0.06 1.95 -6.34
CA GLN A 7 1.12 1.53 -5.57
C GLN A 7 2.36 2.18 -6.20
N THR A 8 2.72 3.37 -5.72
CA THR A 8 3.93 4.07 -6.14
C THR A 8 4.71 4.58 -4.93
N HIS A 9 6.02 4.68 -5.08
CA HIS A 9 6.92 5.02 -4.00
C HIS A 9 7.77 6.21 -4.37
N SER A 10 8.04 7.08 -3.40
CA SER A 10 8.92 8.22 -3.54
C SER A 10 10.33 7.94 -3.00
N GLU A 11 11.21 8.92 -3.10
CA GLU A 11 12.56 8.91 -2.50
C GLU A 11 12.56 8.69 -0.98
N TYR A 12 11.42 8.87 -0.30
CA TYR A 12 11.25 8.52 1.12
C TYR A 12 11.15 7.01 1.38
N SER A 13 10.97 6.21 0.33
CA SER A 13 11.16 4.76 0.36
C SER A 13 12.64 4.42 0.12
N ILE A 14 13.49 4.74 1.11
CA ILE A 14 14.95 4.67 1.03
C ILE A 14 15.41 3.29 0.54
N LEU A 15 16.37 3.26 -0.37
CA LEU A 15 16.91 2.08 -1.06
C LEU A 15 15.91 1.34 -1.97
N ARG A 16 14.67 1.80 -2.11
CA ARG A 16 13.63 1.13 -2.92
C ARG A 16 13.11 1.98 -4.07
N ALA A 17 13.09 3.31 -3.89
CA ALA A 17 12.66 4.25 -4.92
C ALA A 17 13.48 5.55 -4.90
N SER A 18 13.45 6.28 -6.02
CA SER A 18 14.17 7.55 -6.19
C SER A 18 13.28 8.64 -6.83
N CYS A 19 11.99 8.36 -6.96
CA CYS A 19 11.06 9.27 -7.62
C CYS A 19 10.66 10.41 -6.67
N ARG A 20 10.78 11.66 -7.11
CA ARG A 20 10.27 12.82 -6.36
C ARG A 20 8.78 13.00 -6.54
N ALA A 21 8.11 13.49 -5.52
CA ALA A 21 6.66 13.70 -5.52
C ALA A 21 6.17 14.49 -6.74
N LYS A 22 6.82 15.59 -7.07
CA LYS A 22 6.49 16.42 -8.25
C LYS A 22 6.67 15.67 -9.57
N ALA A 23 7.76 14.90 -9.70
CA ALA A 23 8.02 14.12 -10.92
C ALA A 23 6.96 13.03 -11.12
N LEU A 24 6.53 12.40 -10.03
CA LEU A 24 5.46 11.40 -10.05
C LEU A 24 4.14 11.98 -10.55
N LEU A 25 3.73 13.13 -10.01
CA LEU A 25 2.50 13.83 -10.43
C LEU A 25 2.55 14.25 -11.90
N ASN A 26 3.67 14.86 -12.34
CA ASN A 26 3.84 15.27 -13.73
C ASN A 26 3.78 14.07 -14.67
N LYS A 27 4.42 12.95 -14.30
CA LYS A 27 4.40 11.73 -15.12
C LYS A 27 3.01 11.13 -15.22
N ALA A 28 2.24 11.11 -14.13
CA ALA A 28 0.86 10.66 -14.16
C ALA A 28 -0.01 11.53 -15.10
N ILE A 29 0.20 12.85 -15.07
CA ILE A 29 -0.49 13.79 -15.97
C ILE A 29 -0.11 13.53 -17.43
N GLU A 30 1.19 13.39 -17.75
CA GLU A 30 1.65 13.06 -19.10
C GLU A 30 1.02 11.77 -19.64
N MET A 31 0.82 10.78 -18.77
CA MET A 31 0.19 9.50 -19.11
C MET A 31 -1.35 9.57 -19.17
N GLY A 32 -1.94 10.75 -19.00
CA GLY A 32 -3.39 10.95 -19.01
C GLY A 32 -4.12 10.32 -17.82
N GLN A 33 -3.42 10.10 -16.72
CA GLN A 33 -4.05 9.57 -15.50
C GLN A 33 -4.81 10.67 -14.76
N SER A 34 -6.00 10.35 -14.27
CA SER A 34 -6.82 11.26 -13.46
C SER A 34 -6.44 11.28 -11.98
N ALA A 35 -5.69 10.27 -11.54
CA ALA A 35 -5.25 10.11 -10.15
C ALA A 35 -3.92 9.36 -10.09
N VAL A 36 -3.22 9.47 -8.97
CA VAL A 36 -2.05 8.66 -8.64
C VAL A 36 -1.91 8.55 -7.13
N ALA A 37 -1.56 7.38 -6.63
CA ALA A 37 -1.32 7.17 -5.21
C ALA A 37 0.16 7.35 -4.86
N LEU A 38 0.44 7.85 -3.65
CA LEU A 38 1.74 7.73 -3.00
C LEU A 38 1.61 6.75 -1.83
N THR A 39 2.42 5.69 -1.85
CA THR A 39 2.34 4.58 -0.90
C THR A 39 3.75 4.17 -0.46
N ASP A 40 4.48 5.08 0.20
CA ASP A 40 5.84 4.81 0.66
C ASP A 40 5.91 3.65 1.65
N HIS A 41 7.07 3.00 1.71
CA HIS A 41 7.30 1.83 2.55
C HIS A 41 7.46 2.21 4.02
N GLY A 42 6.48 1.81 4.84
CA GLY A 42 6.51 1.92 6.30
C GLY A 42 6.49 3.36 6.82
N ASN A 43 6.30 4.36 5.98
CA ASN A 43 6.29 5.75 6.41
C ASN A 43 5.37 6.62 5.53
N MET A 44 5.06 7.82 6.01
CA MET A 44 4.27 8.83 5.32
C MET A 44 5.02 10.16 5.18
N PHE A 45 6.36 10.13 5.15
CA PHE A 45 7.17 11.35 5.14
C PHE A 45 6.99 12.20 3.88
N GLY A 46 6.82 11.55 2.72
CA GLY A 46 6.59 12.22 1.44
C GLY A 46 5.16 12.73 1.22
N MET A 47 4.22 12.35 2.07
CA MET A 47 2.79 12.59 1.84
C MET A 47 2.44 14.08 1.81
N LEU A 48 2.97 14.88 2.75
CA LEU A 48 2.67 16.32 2.80
C LEU A 48 3.20 17.05 1.56
N GLU A 49 4.43 16.74 1.15
CA GLU A 49 5.03 17.29 -0.06
C GLU A 49 4.20 16.91 -1.30
N PHE A 50 3.84 15.63 -1.43
CA PHE A 50 3.02 15.12 -2.52
C PHE A 50 1.67 15.83 -2.62
N TYR A 51 0.96 15.99 -1.49
CA TYR A 51 -0.32 16.70 -1.45
C TYR A 51 -0.19 18.17 -1.81
N MET A 52 0.83 18.87 -1.29
CA MET A 52 1.05 20.30 -1.57
C MET A 52 1.44 20.54 -3.02
N GLU A 53 2.27 19.67 -3.61
CA GLU A 53 2.62 19.72 -5.05
C GLU A 53 1.38 19.48 -5.92
N ALA A 54 0.54 18.48 -5.59
CA ALA A 54 -0.71 18.22 -6.31
C ALA A 54 -1.67 19.44 -6.22
N LYS A 55 -1.80 20.05 -5.05
CA LYS A 55 -2.62 21.25 -4.84
C LYS A 55 -2.12 22.41 -5.68
N SER A 56 -0.81 22.63 -5.74
CA SER A 56 -0.18 23.68 -6.56
C SER A 56 -0.42 23.44 -8.06
N LEU A 57 -0.17 22.21 -8.53
CA LEU A 57 -0.43 21.82 -9.91
C LEU A 57 -1.90 21.97 -10.29
N ASN A 58 -2.80 21.56 -9.45
CA ASN A 58 -4.23 21.67 -9.70
C ASN A 58 -4.72 23.11 -9.78
N LYS A 59 -4.09 24.03 -9.03
CA LYS A 59 -4.37 25.47 -9.15
C LYS A 59 -4.01 25.99 -10.54
N SER A 60 -2.85 25.62 -11.07
CA SER A 60 -2.41 26.03 -12.40
C SER A 60 -3.29 25.39 -13.49
N ARG A 61 -3.56 24.09 -13.39
CA ARG A 61 -4.42 23.35 -14.34
C ARG A 61 -5.82 23.93 -14.43
N LYS A 62 -6.41 24.29 -13.27
CA LYS A 62 -7.73 24.95 -13.21
C LYS A 62 -7.73 26.29 -13.92
N ALA A 63 -6.65 27.07 -13.80
CA ALA A 63 -6.52 28.36 -14.51
C ALA A 63 -6.45 28.19 -16.04
N GLU A 64 -5.96 27.03 -16.50
CA GLU A 64 -5.86 26.65 -17.91
C GLU A 64 -7.10 25.89 -18.42
N GLY A 65 -8.11 25.67 -17.60
CA GLY A 65 -9.33 24.91 -17.95
C GLY A 65 -9.13 23.42 -18.04
N LEU A 66 -8.06 22.87 -17.42
CA LEU A 66 -7.72 21.46 -17.43
C LEU A 66 -8.25 20.76 -16.17
N GLU A 67 -8.58 19.46 -16.32
CA GLU A 67 -9.04 18.63 -15.19
C GLU A 67 -7.94 18.44 -14.15
N PRO A 68 -8.28 18.48 -12.84
CA PRO A 68 -7.33 18.26 -11.76
C PRO A 68 -6.85 16.81 -11.72
N ILE A 69 -5.64 16.57 -11.19
CA ILE A 69 -5.18 15.25 -10.81
C ILE A 69 -5.53 14.98 -9.34
N ASN A 70 -6.09 13.82 -9.05
CA ASN A 70 -6.42 13.42 -7.67
C ASN A 70 -5.22 12.73 -6.99
N PRO A 71 -4.61 13.33 -5.94
CA PRO A 71 -3.58 12.68 -5.15
C PRO A 71 -4.21 11.70 -4.17
N ILE A 72 -3.95 10.41 -4.32
CA ILE A 72 -4.40 9.38 -3.40
C ILE A 72 -3.30 9.16 -2.35
N ILE A 73 -3.67 9.26 -1.08
CA ILE A 73 -2.74 9.10 0.05
C ILE A 73 -2.82 7.67 0.57
N GLY A 74 -1.67 7.03 0.72
CA GLY A 74 -1.56 5.69 1.25
C GLY A 74 -0.22 5.41 1.90
N CYS A 75 -0.06 4.19 2.36
CA CYS A 75 1.20 3.67 2.89
C CYS A 75 1.30 2.17 2.66
N HIS A 76 2.48 1.71 2.35
CA HIS A 76 2.80 0.29 2.28
C HIS A 76 3.29 -0.17 3.65
N ILE A 77 2.42 -0.84 4.40
CA ILE A 77 2.71 -1.30 5.76
C ILE A 77 3.15 -2.77 5.77
N PHE A 78 3.73 -3.17 6.88
CA PHE A 78 4.02 -4.57 7.20
C PHE A 78 3.07 -5.02 8.29
N VAL A 79 2.42 -6.16 8.11
CA VAL A 79 1.48 -6.71 9.07
C VAL A 79 2.10 -7.94 9.71
N ASP A 80 2.10 -8.01 11.04
CA ASP A 80 2.52 -9.18 11.77
C ASP A 80 1.54 -10.32 11.52
N HIS A 81 2.08 -11.52 11.27
CA HIS A 81 1.27 -12.72 11.17
C HIS A 81 1.52 -13.64 12.37
N PRO A 82 0.48 -14.06 13.10
CA PRO A 82 0.63 -14.86 14.31
C PRO A 82 1.36 -16.20 14.13
N ALA A 83 1.29 -16.78 12.92
CA ALA A 83 1.92 -18.05 12.56
C ALA A 83 3.35 -17.90 11.99
N ALA A 84 3.90 -16.69 11.98
CA ALA A 84 5.19 -16.45 11.37
C ALA A 84 6.32 -16.78 12.36
N ASP A 85 7.22 -17.69 11.97
CA ASP A 85 8.48 -17.87 12.67
C ASP A 85 9.34 -16.62 12.44
N ARG A 86 9.53 -15.81 13.50
CA ARG A 86 10.20 -14.48 13.45
C ARG A 86 11.68 -14.53 13.02
N LYS A 87 12.19 -15.69 12.63
CA LYS A 87 13.59 -15.88 12.20
C LYS A 87 13.81 -15.72 10.70
N GLU A 88 12.77 -15.62 9.89
CA GLU A 88 12.90 -15.46 8.45
C GLU A 88 12.51 -14.03 8.03
N GLU A 89 13.26 -13.38 7.14
CA GLU A 89 12.96 -12.04 6.59
C GLU A 89 11.61 -11.97 5.85
N THR A 90 11.04 -13.12 5.48
CA THR A 90 9.73 -13.28 4.83
C THR A 90 8.55 -13.31 5.81
N THR A 91 8.77 -12.95 7.07
CA THR A 91 7.80 -13.10 8.16
C THR A 91 6.64 -12.12 8.07
N TYR A 92 6.83 -11.00 7.37
CA TYR A 92 5.85 -9.92 7.32
C TYR A 92 4.98 -9.98 6.07
N GLN A 93 3.68 -9.81 6.28
CA GLN A 93 2.75 -9.57 5.19
C GLN A 93 2.80 -8.11 4.78
N ARG A 94 3.08 -7.85 3.51
CA ARG A 94 2.95 -6.52 2.95
C ARG A 94 1.50 -6.23 2.62
N LEU A 95 1.03 -5.08 3.07
CA LEU A 95 -0.32 -4.61 2.80
C LEU A 95 -0.25 -3.14 2.42
N THR A 96 -0.84 -2.77 1.30
CA THR A 96 -0.97 -1.36 0.94
C THR A 96 -2.31 -0.86 1.44
N LEU A 97 -2.29 0.22 2.20
CA LEU A 97 -3.48 0.92 2.67
C LEU A 97 -3.63 2.25 1.94
N LEU A 98 -4.83 2.53 1.47
CA LEU A 98 -5.20 3.82 0.88
C LEU A 98 -6.25 4.49 1.75
N ALA A 99 -6.09 5.78 2.00
CA ALA A 99 -7.08 6.57 2.72
C ALA A 99 -8.21 6.98 1.77
N GLU A 100 -9.42 6.51 2.03
CA GLU A 100 -10.62 6.88 1.28
C GLU A 100 -11.28 8.13 1.86
N THR A 101 -11.20 8.29 3.19
CA THR A 101 -11.84 9.38 3.93
C THR A 101 -10.86 10.10 4.87
N ASP A 102 -11.23 11.26 5.40
CA ASP A 102 -10.45 11.97 6.44
C ASP A 102 -10.27 11.10 7.69
N LYS A 103 -11.27 10.28 8.02
CA LYS A 103 -11.17 9.30 9.10
C LYS A 103 -10.12 8.24 8.78
N GLY A 104 -10.15 7.71 7.55
CA GLY A 104 -9.15 6.76 7.06
C GLY A 104 -7.75 7.34 7.09
N TYR A 105 -7.56 8.59 6.66
CA TYR A 105 -6.28 9.28 6.78
C TYR A 105 -5.79 9.36 8.23
N SER A 106 -6.67 9.74 9.17
CA SER A 106 -6.33 9.80 10.59
C SER A 106 -5.98 8.41 11.15
N ASN A 107 -6.69 7.38 10.72
CA ASN A 107 -6.42 5.99 11.09
C ASN A 107 -5.09 5.50 10.50
N LEU A 108 -4.79 5.83 9.25
CA LEU A 108 -3.53 5.48 8.60
C LEU A 108 -2.33 6.09 9.34
N LEU A 109 -2.42 7.36 9.77
CA LEU A 109 -1.40 8.00 10.60
C LEU A 109 -1.17 7.24 11.91
N ARG A 110 -2.25 6.79 12.58
CA ARG A 110 -2.14 6.00 13.83
C ARG A 110 -1.49 4.66 13.60
N ILE A 111 -1.89 3.94 12.55
CA ILE A 111 -1.29 2.64 12.17
C ILE A 111 0.21 2.81 11.93
N VAL A 112 0.61 3.79 11.11
CA VAL A 112 2.03 4.02 10.81
C VAL A 112 2.79 4.47 12.05
N SER A 113 2.20 5.32 12.90
CA SER A 113 2.85 5.76 14.16
C SER A 113 3.05 4.59 15.12
N HIS A 114 2.11 3.67 15.21
CA HIS A 114 2.22 2.47 16.06
C HIS A 114 3.45 1.64 15.72
N CYS A 115 3.82 1.55 14.44
CA CYS A 115 5.02 0.85 13.99
C CYS A 115 6.32 1.39 14.62
N TYR A 116 6.32 2.63 15.14
CA TYR A 116 7.53 3.33 15.60
C TYR A 116 7.51 3.73 17.09
N ILE A 117 6.35 3.66 17.74
CA ILE A 117 6.20 4.14 19.12
C ILE A 117 6.25 2.98 20.13
N ASP A 118 5.66 1.83 19.81
CA ASP A 118 5.59 0.69 20.71
C ASP A 118 6.80 -0.21 20.56
N GLU A 119 7.54 -0.41 21.65
CA GLU A 119 8.71 -1.29 21.89
C GLU A 119 9.33 -1.94 20.64
N ILE A 120 9.88 -1.12 19.77
CA ILE A 120 10.47 -1.60 18.52
C ILE A 120 11.81 -2.22 18.80
N ASN A 121 11.95 -3.49 18.49
CA ASN A 121 13.25 -4.08 18.29
C ASN A 121 13.84 -3.53 16.98
N TRP A 122 14.70 -2.51 17.05
CA TRP A 122 15.29 -1.81 15.91
C TRP A 122 16.04 -2.70 14.90
N LYS A 123 16.15 -3.98 15.18
CA LYS A 123 16.72 -4.98 14.28
C LYS A 123 15.70 -5.63 13.35
N GLU A 124 14.41 -5.39 13.56
CA GLU A 124 13.32 -5.99 12.80
C GLU A 124 12.55 -4.91 12.03
N ILE A 125 11.92 -5.31 10.93
CA ILE A 125 11.02 -4.44 10.18
C ILE A 125 9.81 -4.14 11.09
N PRO A 126 9.46 -2.87 11.33
CA PRO A 126 8.33 -2.53 12.18
C PRO A 126 7.02 -3.03 11.56
N GLY A 127 6.40 -4.01 12.22
CA GLY A 127 5.13 -4.60 11.82
C GLY A 127 3.96 -4.07 12.64
N VAL A 128 2.76 -4.17 12.08
CA VAL A 128 1.50 -3.82 12.74
C VAL A 128 0.76 -5.10 13.11
N PRO A 129 0.40 -5.30 14.39
CA PRO A 129 -0.48 -6.39 14.78
C PRO A 129 -1.86 -6.28 14.10
N LEU A 130 -2.47 -7.42 13.79
CA LEU A 130 -3.80 -7.46 13.16
C LEU A 130 -4.87 -6.77 14.02
N GLU A 131 -4.73 -6.78 15.34
CA GLU A 131 -5.64 -6.12 16.27
C GLU A 131 -5.61 -4.59 16.12
N ILE A 132 -4.43 -4.03 15.94
CA ILE A 132 -4.26 -2.58 15.70
C ILE A 132 -4.81 -2.22 14.32
N LEU A 133 -4.54 -3.03 13.31
CA LEU A 133 -5.12 -2.84 11.98
C LEU A 133 -6.65 -2.88 12.05
N ALA A 134 -7.23 -3.85 12.76
CA ALA A 134 -8.68 -3.98 12.92
C ALA A 134 -9.32 -2.77 13.63
N SER A 135 -8.66 -2.24 14.66
CA SER A 135 -9.17 -1.10 15.42
C SER A 135 -9.09 0.24 14.68
N HIS A 136 -8.35 0.30 13.58
CA HIS A 136 -8.12 1.51 12.77
C HIS A 136 -8.41 1.32 11.28
N SER A 137 -9.23 0.34 10.89
CA SER A 137 -9.53 0.02 9.48
C SER A 137 -10.55 0.94 8.81
N GLU A 138 -11.39 1.62 9.61
CA GLU A 138 -12.46 2.50 9.10
C GLU A 138 -11.94 3.58 8.16
N GLY A 139 -12.53 3.68 6.96
CA GLY A 139 -12.18 4.65 5.91
C GLY A 139 -10.87 4.34 5.18
N LEU A 140 -10.39 3.09 5.28
CA LEU A 140 -9.22 2.60 4.57
C LEU A 140 -9.61 1.53 3.55
N ILE A 141 -8.96 1.55 2.41
CA ILE A 141 -8.97 0.48 1.40
C ILE A 141 -7.66 -0.30 1.51
N ALA A 142 -7.75 -1.63 1.57
CA ALA A 142 -6.59 -2.52 1.65
C ALA A 142 -6.34 -3.21 0.30
N LEU A 143 -5.09 -3.15 -0.18
CA LEU A 143 -4.61 -3.86 -1.36
C LEU A 143 -3.64 -4.96 -0.90
N ALA A 144 -4.07 -6.21 -0.98
CA ALA A 144 -3.30 -7.40 -0.62
C ALA A 144 -2.78 -8.13 -1.85
N GLY A 145 -1.93 -9.15 -1.65
CA GLY A 145 -1.50 -10.05 -2.74
C GLY A 145 -0.24 -9.63 -3.49
N ASP A 146 0.53 -8.68 -2.96
CA ASP A 146 1.83 -8.32 -3.52
C ASP A 146 2.73 -9.55 -3.66
N PHE A 147 3.42 -9.66 -4.79
CA PHE A 147 4.35 -10.75 -5.09
C PHE A 147 5.43 -10.94 -4.02
N PHE A 148 5.93 -9.83 -3.46
CA PHE A 148 6.95 -9.86 -2.40
C PHE A 148 6.37 -10.01 -0.99
N SER A 149 5.04 -10.17 -0.85
CA SER A 149 4.40 -10.47 0.43
C SER A 149 4.53 -11.96 0.76
N ARG A 150 4.32 -12.29 2.03
CA ARG A 150 4.21 -13.68 2.44
C ARG A 150 3.09 -14.41 1.70
N PHE A 151 1.97 -13.75 1.46
CA PHE A 151 0.88 -14.30 0.64
C PHE A 151 1.39 -14.79 -0.72
N GLY A 152 2.12 -13.93 -1.44
CA GLY A 152 2.71 -14.31 -2.72
C GLY A 152 3.68 -15.49 -2.59
N SER A 153 4.54 -15.48 -1.57
CA SER A 153 5.48 -16.57 -1.28
C SER A 153 4.77 -17.87 -0.93
N ASP A 154 3.70 -17.82 -0.12
CA ASP A 154 2.94 -19.01 0.28
C ASP A 154 2.22 -19.63 -0.94
N VAL A 155 1.65 -18.80 -1.83
CA VAL A 155 1.02 -19.28 -3.09
C VAL A 155 2.05 -19.92 -4.00
N VAL A 156 3.19 -19.28 -4.24
CA VAL A 156 4.25 -19.80 -5.12
C VAL A 156 4.85 -21.10 -4.55
N SER A 157 4.95 -21.21 -3.22
CA SER A 157 5.44 -22.40 -2.52
C SER A 157 4.40 -23.51 -2.35
N GLY A 158 3.19 -23.35 -2.91
CA GLY A 158 2.09 -24.34 -2.79
C GLY A 158 1.45 -24.41 -1.39
N LYS A 159 1.69 -23.43 -0.55
CA LYS A 159 1.12 -23.34 0.81
C LYS A 159 -0.24 -22.61 0.78
N GLU A 160 -1.14 -23.03 -0.10
CA GLU A 160 -2.44 -22.36 -0.35
C GLU A 160 -3.29 -22.20 0.92
N LYS A 161 -3.20 -23.15 1.85
CA LYS A 161 -3.94 -23.06 3.13
C LYS A 161 -3.50 -21.85 3.94
N LEU A 162 -2.21 -21.57 4.04
CA LEU A 162 -1.68 -20.41 4.78
C LEU A 162 -2.07 -19.09 4.11
N ALA A 163 -1.97 -19.04 2.78
CA ALA A 163 -2.41 -17.89 2.00
C ALA A 163 -3.91 -17.58 2.22
N LYS A 164 -4.75 -18.64 2.22
CA LYS A 164 -6.18 -18.50 2.48
C LYS A 164 -6.47 -18.04 3.91
N GLU A 165 -5.83 -18.62 4.92
CA GLU A 165 -5.97 -18.21 6.32
C GLU A 165 -5.64 -16.72 6.52
N TYR A 166 -4.60 -16.23 5.83
CA TYR A 166 -4.28 -14.80 5.84
C TYR A 166 -5.37 -13.93 5.22
N LEU A 167 -5.87 -14.29 4.04
CA LEU A 167 -6.97 -13.56 3.40
C LEU A 167 -8.24 -13.58 4.26
N ASP A 168 -8.55 -14.71 4.89
CA ASP A 168 -9.70 -14.83 5.79
C ASP A 168 -9.53 -13.95 7.05
N SER A 169 -8.30 -13.71 7.50
CA SER A 169 -8.03 -12.76 8.58
C SER A 169 -8.30 -11.31 8.14
N LEU A 170 -7.89 -10.94 6.92
CA LEU A 170 -8.16 -9.60 6.36
C LEU A 170 -9.65 -9.38 6.09
N ARG A 171 -10.39 -10.40 5.62
CA ARG A 171 -11.85 -10.34 5.41
C ARG A 171 -12.66 -10.10 6.68
N LYS A 172 -12.10 -10.38 7.85
CA LYS A 172 -12.71 -10.04 9.13
C LYS A 172 -12.53 -8.56 9.50
N ILE A 173 -11.55 -7.89 8.89
CA ILE A 173 -11.18 -6.50 9.15
C ILE A 173 -11.79 -5.56 8.12
N PHE A 174 -11.74 -5.96 6.84
CA PHE A 174 -12.23 -5.19 5.70
C PHE A 174 -13.35 -5.96 5.02
N ASP A 175 -14.40 -5.27 4.62
CA ASP A 175 -15.47 -5.84 3.81
C ASP A 175 -15.06 -6.02 2.34
N SER A 176 -15.99 -6.50 1.51
CA SER A 176 -15.73 -6.78 0.08
C SER A 176 -15.52 -5.54 -0.78
N GLU A 177 -15.90 -4.35 -0.30
CA GLU A 177 -15.73 -3.09 -1.02
C GLU A 177 -14.41 -2.39 -0.67
N HIS A 178 -13.75 -2.82 0.42
CA HIS A 178 -12.53 -2.21 0.94
C HIS A 178 -11.33 -3.17 0.97
N LEU A 179 -11.47 -4.41 0.49
CA LEU A 179 -10.36 -5.37 0.35
C LEU A 179 -10.21 -5.82 -1.10
N PHE A 180 -9.08 -5.50 -1.70
CA PHE A 180 -8.75 -5.89 -3.07
C PHE A 180 -7.47 -6.71 -3.13
N LEU A 181 -7.41 -7.63 -4.11
CA LEU A 181 -6.20 -8.37 -4.41
C LEU A 181 -5.48 -7.74 -5.59
N THR A 182 -4.19 -7.53 -5.43
CA THR A 182 -3.33 -6.93 -6.46
C THR A 182 -2.74 -8.02 -7.34
N LEU A 183 -2.91 -7.89 -8.64
CA LEU A 183 -2.26 -8.72 -9.65
C LEU A 183 -1.17 -7.90 -10.35
N SER A 184 0.07 -8.36 -10.26
CA SER A 184 1.22 -7.77 -10.96
C SER A 184 1.59 -8.62 -12.17
N ASN A 185 1.96 -7.97 -13.27
CA ASN A 185 2.53 -8.63 -14.44
C ASN A 185 3.78 -7.87 -14.90
N GLN A 186 4.91 -8.22 -14.32
CA GLN A 186 6.22 -7.66 -14.65
C GLN A 186 7.07 -8.64 -15.48
N GLY A 187 6.46 -9.69 -16.03
CA GLY A 187 7.15 -10.72 -16.80
C GLY A 187 7.80 -11.81 -15.96
N VAL A 188 7.61 -11.81 -14.65
CA VAL A 188 8.11 -12.87 -13.75
C VAL A 188 7.17 -14.07 -13.81
N PRO A 189 7.66 -15.30 -14.12
CA PRO A 189 6.80 -16.48 -14.28
C PRO A 189 5.93 -16.82 -13.07
N GLU A 190 6.46 -16.60 -11.86
CA GLU A 190 5.80 -16.89 -10.59
C GLU A 190 4.56 -16.00 -10.36
N GLN A 191 4.54 -14.80 -10.91
CA GLN A 191 3.37 -13.90 -10.82
C GLN A 191 2.11 -14.49 -11.47
N ARG A 192 2.28 -15.37 -12.48
CA ARG A 192 1.16 -16.09 -13.11
C ARG A 192 0.53 -17.12 -12.18
N GLN A 193 1.30 -17.70 -11.25
CA GLN A 193 0.79 -18.65 -10.25
C GLN A 193 -0.10 -17.91 -9.23
N ILE A 194 0.35 -16.74 -8.78
CA ILE A 194 -0.45 -15.89 -7.88
C ILE A 194 -1.77 -15.49 -8.55
N GLY A 195 -1.73 -15.09 -9.83
CA GLY A 195 -2.93 -14.76 -10.60
C GLY A 195 -3.94 -15.91 -10.70
N ARG A 196 -3.48 -17.17 -10.78
CA ARG A 196 -4.38 -18.35 -10.81
C ARG A 196 -4.99 -18.67 -9.44
N ALA A 197 -4.33 -18.34 -8.36
CA ALA A 197 -4.86 -18.57 -7.01
C ALA A 197 -5.98 -17.58 -6.63
N HIS A 198 -6.22 -16.55 -7.45
CA HIS A 198 -7.26 -15.55 -7.25
C HIS A 198 -8.58 -15.90 -7.97
N VAL A 199 -8.60 -16.96 -8.76
CA VAL A 199 -9.79 -17.49 -9.44
C VAL A 199 -10.40 -18.62 -8.61
#